data_55a63b6142d5963278272ba3e58e0530
#
_entry.id   55a63b6142d5963278272ba3e58e0530
#
_cell.length_a   1.000
_cell.length_b   1.000
_cell.length_c   1.000
_cell.angle_alpha   90.00
_cell.angle_beta   90.00
_cell.angle_gamma   90.00
#
_symmetry.space_group_name_H-M   'P 1'
#
loop_
_entity.id
_entity.type
_entity.pdbx_description
1 polymer ?
#
loop_
_entity_poly.entity_id
_entity_poly.type
_entity_poly.pdbx_seq_one_letter_code
_entity_poly.pdbx_strand_id
1 'polypeptide(L)'
;MTIGRPGAPATPDNWMFPPGDGWTFDQVAELDLPFDWELVDGTIVVRGQTRLWHDIVRDGLSRRLADAAPTGYGVNVERCVMLAEDHVRKPDVTVFDMAGVDLFSTECTPVSKLKLAVEVASKGSRSDDRIRKPALYAEAGVPCYWRVELEEDRRLAVHEFWLPVGERSYISAPLHPVHREKLITDLPFPVEIDLTALLAI
;
A
#
# COMPACT_ATOMS: atom_id res chain seq x y z
N MET A 1 -17.79 25.58 -13.56
CA MET A 1 -17.54 24.34 -12.80
C MET A 1 -18.89 23.66 -12.63
N THR A 2 -19.15 22.65 -13.44
CA THR A 2 -20.40 21.88 -13.36
C THR A 2 -20.14 20.79 -12.32
N ILE A 3 -20.71 20.94 -11.15
CA ILE A 3 -20.75 19.84 -10.15
C ILE A 3 -21.65 18.78 -10.76
N GLY A 4 -21.04 17.71 -11.31
CA GLY A 4 -21.75 16.55 -11.76
C GLY A 4 -22.58 15.99 -10.60
N ARG A 5 -23.83 15.62 -10.84
CA ARG A 5 -24.64 14.87 -9.87
C ARG A 5 -23.82 13.62 -9.49
N PRO A 6 -23.68 13.30 -8.18
CA PRO A 6 -23.10 12.03 -7.80
C PRO A 6 -23.89 10.92 -8.51
N GLY A 7 -23.21 10.05 -9.23
CA GLY A 7 -23.82 8.87 -9.85
C GLY A 7 -24.45 7.99 -8.78
N ALA A 8 -25.33 7.09 -9.17
CA ALA A 8 -25.92 6.13 -8.23
C ALA A 8 -24.80 5.32 -7.54
N PRO A 9 -24.94 5.00 -6.22
CA PRO A 9 -23.93 4.22 -5.51
C PRO A 9 -23.84 2.79 -6.05
N ALA A 10 -22.67 2.19 -5.89
CA ALA A 10 -22.47 0.77 -6.10
C ALA A 10 -23.22 -0.04 -5.03
N THR A 11 -23.74 -1.19 -5.43
CA THR A 11 -24.45 -2.13 -4.57
C THR A 11 -23.90 -3.54 -4.78
N PRO A 12 -24.18 -4.50 -3.88
CA PRO A 12 -23.81 -5.91 -4.08
C PRO A 12 -24.34 -6.51 -5.39
N ASP A 13 -25.40 -5.93 -5.98
CA ASP A 13 -25.99 -6.44 -7.22
C ASP A 13 -25.39 -5.81 -8.49
N ASN A 14 -24.77 -4.64 -8.40
CA ASN A 14 -24.30 -3.89 -9.57
C ASN A 14 -22.80 -3.57 -9.61
N TRP A 15 -22.04 -3.87 -8.58
CA TRP A 15 -20.61 -3.48 -8.45
C TRP A 15 -19.73 -3.94 -9.63
N MET A 16 -20.09 -5.05 -10.31
CA MET A 16 -19.38 -5.58 -11.48
C MET A 16 -19.66 -4.79 -12.77
N PHE A 17 -20.61 -3.86 -12.74
CA PHE A 17 -21.06 -3.09 -13.91
C PHE A 17 -20.85 -1.60 -13.66
N PRO A 18 -19.60 -1.11 -13.73
CA PRO A 18 -19.32 0.31 -13.50
C PRO A 18 -20.04 1.18 -14.53
N PRO A 19 -20.34 2.43 -14.20
CA PRO A 19 -20.75 3.45 -15.18
C PRO A 19 -19.71 3.61 -16.29
N GLY A 20 -20.05 4.29 -17.37
CA GLY A 20 -19.14 4.51 -18.49
C GLY A 20 -17.82 5.18 -18.10
N ASP A 21 -17.83 6.01 -17.06
CA ASP A 21 -16.65 6.69 -16.51
C ASP A 21 -15.98 5.93 -15.34
N GLY A 22 -16.43 4.70 -15.04
CA GLY A 22 -15.97 3.92 -13.88
C GLY A 22 -16.67 4.30 -12.57
N TRP A 23 -16.37 3.59 -11.50
CA TRP A 23 -16.77 3.91 -10.13
C TRP A 23 -15.83 4.96 -9.53
N THR A 24 -16.36 5.86 -8.71
CA THR A 24 -15.58 6.73 -7.82
C THR A 24 -15.62 6.22 -6.40
N PHE A 25 -14.65 6.64 -5.55
CA PHE A 25 -14.62 6.25 -4.14
C PHE A 25 -15.93 6.57 -3.42
N ASP A 26 -16.50 7.76 -3.61
CA ASP A 26 -17.76 8.16 -2.99
C ASP A 26 -18.93 7.23 -3.35
N GLN A 27 -18.89 6.64 -4.55
CA GLN A 27 -19.93 5.68 -4.97
C GLN A 27 -19.75 4.28 -4.36
N VAL A 28 -18.53 3.93 -3.93
CA VAL A 28 -18.21 2.60 -3.40
C VAL A 28 -17.86 2.59 -1.91
N ALA A 29 -17.82 3.75 -1.24
CA ALA A 29 -17.39 3.88 0.14
C ALA A 29 -18.23 3.01 1.11
N GLU A 30 -19.53 2.94 0.89
CA GLU A 30 -20.47 2.15 1.71
C GLU A 30 -20.71 0.72 1.15
N LEU A 31 -19.94 0.31 0.11
CA LEU A 31 -20.14 -0.98 -0.54
C LEU A 31 -19.60 -2.11 0.36
N ASP A 32 -20.53 -2.92 0.86
CA ASP A 32 -20.22 -4.12 1.63
C ASP A 32 -20.29 -5.36 0.73
N LEU A 33 -19.14 -6.01 0.54
CA LEU A 33 -19.00 -7.25 -0.23
C LEU A 33 -18.40 -8.35 0.66
N PRO A 34 -18.72 -9.62 0.43
CA PRO A 34 -18.23 -10.74 1.25
C PRO A 34 -16.74 -11.07 1.01
N PHE A 35 -15.99 -10.16 0.40
CA PHE A 35 -14.57 -10.27 0.09
C PHE A 35 -13.91 -8.89 0.10
N ASP A 36 -12.60 -8.86 0.27
CA ASP A 36 -11.83 -7.63 0.20
C ASP A 36 -11.59 -7.20 -1.25
N TRP A 37 -11.53 -5.89 -1.49
CA TRP A 37 -11.43 -5.31 -2.81
C TRP A 37 -10.65 -3.99 -2.82
N GLU A 38 -10.19 -3.62 -4.00
CA GLU A 38 -9.58 -2.34 -4.32
C GLU A 38 -10.34 -1.69 -5.48
N LEU A 39 -10.23 -0.37 -5.63
CA LEU A 39 -10.74 0.35 -6.79
C LEU A 39 -9.59 0.70 -7.71
N VAL A 40 -9.63 0.24 -8.96
CA VAL A 40 -8.55 0.37 -9.92
C VAL A 40 -9.10 0.90 -11.22
N ASP A 41 -8.76 2.13 -11.57
CA ASP A 41 -9.26 2.81 -12.76
C ASP A 41 -10.79 2.71 -12.88
N GLY A 42 -11.50 3.00 -11.77
CA GLY A 42 -12.95 2.94 -11.68
C GLY A 42 -13.55 1.52 -11.69
N THR A 43 -12.74 0.48 -11.58
CA THR A 43 -13.18 -0.92 -11.55
C THR A 43 -12.88 -1.54 -10.18
N ILE A 44 -13.85 -2.23 -9.60
CA ILE A 44 -13.64 -3.00 -8.38
C ILE A 44 -12.87 -4.28 -8.71
N VAL A 45 -11.70 -4.43 -8.09
CA VAL A 45 -10.84 -5.59 -8.24
C VAL A 45 -10.80 -6.36 -6.93
N VAL A 46 -11.20 -7.62 -6.97
CA VAL A 46 -11.21 -8.51 -5.80
C VAL A 46 -9.78 -8.85 -5.40
N ARG A 47 -9.46 -8.69 -4.12
CA ARG A 47 -8.17 -9.12 -3.57
C ARG A 47 -8.17 -10.64 -3.36
N GLY A 48 -7.09 -11.27 -3.84
CA GLY A 48 -6.88 -12.70 -3.65
C GLY A 48 -6.50 -13.04 -2.20
N GLN A 49 -6.73 -14.28 -1.80
CA GLN A 49 -6.25 -14.78 -0.51
C GLN A 49 -4.72 -14.89 -0.49
N THR A 50 -4.13 -14.54 0.62
CA THR A 50 -2.70 -14.62 0.87
C THR A 50 -2.32 -15.96 1.53
N ARG A 51 -1.03 -16.26 1.56
CA ARG A 51 -0.50 -17.42 2.31
C ARG A 51 -0.10 -16.98 3.71
N LEU A 52 -0.15 -17.91 4.67
CA LEU A 52 0.19 -17.65 6.07
C LEU A 52 1.53 -16.91 6.26
N TRP A 53 2.57 -17.27 5.52
CA TRP A 53 3.86 -16.58 5.62
C TRP A 53 3.77 -15.10 5.24
N HIS A 54 2.93 -14.76 4.26
CA HIS A 54 2.69 -13.38 3.85
C HIS A 54 2.12 -12.57 4.99
N ASP A 55 1.09 -13.06 5.66
CA ASP A 55 0.43 -12.37 6.77
C ASP A 55 1.37 -12.23 7.97
N ILE A 56 2.16 -13.26 8.27
CA ILE A 56 3.18 -13.22 9.32
C ILE A 56 4.22 -12.13 9.04
N VAL A 57 4.70 -12.04 7.80
CA VAL A 57 5.69 -11.03 7.39
C VAL A 57 5.09 -9.63 7.41
N ARG A 58 3.89 -9.45 6.83
CA ARG A 58 3.15 -8.19 6.85
C ARG A 58 2.97 -7.67 8.28
N ASP A 59 2.43 -8.50 9.17
CA ASP A 59 2.15 -8.13 10.55
C ASP A 59 3.43 -7.91 11.36
N GLY A 60 4.47 -8.71 11.08
CA GLY A 60 5.79 -8.54 11.66
C GLY A 60 6.44 -7.21 11.29
N LEU A 61 6.42 -6.85 10.01
CA LEU A 61 6.91 -5.57 9.51
C LEU A 61 6.13 -4.39 10.08
N SER A 62 4.81 -4.50 10.10
CA SER A 62 3.95 -3.47 10.68
C SER A 62 4.30 -3.17 12.14
N ARG A 63 4.48 -4.21 12.98
CA ARG A 63 4.88 -4.04 14.38
C ARG A 63 6.25 -3.36 14.50
N ARG A 64 7.27 -3.81 13.75
CA ARG A 64 8.62 -3.22 13.81
C ARG A 64 8.64 -1.77 13.36
N LEU A 65 7.87 -1.44 12.31
CA LEU A 65 7.72 -0.07 11.85
C LEU A 65 6.99 0.79 12.90
N ALA A 66 5.93 0.27 13.54
CA ALA A 66 5.20 0.99 14.58
C ALA A 66 6.06 1.24 15.82
N ASP A 67 6.89 0.26 16.23
CA ASP A 67 7.81 0.41 17.36
C ASP A 67 8.90 1.47 17.10
N ALA A 68 9.32 1.64 15.85
CA ALA A 68 10.35 2.60 15.43
C ALA A 68 9.78 3.98 15.05
N ALA A 69 8.48 4.06 14.77
CA ALA A 69 7.85 5.27 14.25
C ALA A 69 7.92 6.44 15.23
N PRO A 70 8.42 7.61 14.83
CA PRO A 70 8.34 8.81 15.65
C PRO A 70 6.90 9.24 15.92
N THR A 71 6.70 10.01 16.97
CA THR A 71 5.39 10.65 17.25
C THR A 71 4.92 11.42 16.03
N GLY A 72 3.64 11.25 15.66
CA GLY A 72 3.04 11.88 14.49
C GLY A 72 2.99 10.99 13.25
N TYR A 73 3.58 9.78 13.29
CA TYR A 73 3.40 8.78 12.24
C TYR A 73 2.41 7.69 12.67
N GLY A 74 1.60 7.24 11.72
CA GLY A 74 0.74 6.07 11.86
C GLY A 74 1.28 4.90 11.02
N VAL A 75 1.12 3.67 11.53
CA VAL A 75 1.47 2.45 10.81
C VAL A 75 0.28 1.51 10.83
N ASN A 76 -0.20 1.09 9.67
CA ASN A 76 -1.33 0.17 9.55
C ASN A 76 -1.10 -0.90 8.49
N VAL A 77 -1.76 -2.03 8.65
CA VAL A 77 -1.88 -3.06 7.61
C VAL A 77 -3.14 -2.81 6.77
N GLU A 78 -3.03 -3.07 5.46
CA GLU A 78 -4.15 -3.04 4.50
C GLU A 78 -5.01 -1.76 4.60
N ARG A 79 -4.39 -0.65 4.98
CA ARG A 79 -5.07 0.62 5.08
C ARG A 79 -5.45 1.14 3.71
N CYS A 80 -6.71 1.49 3.53
CA CYS A 80 -7.22 2.18 2.35
C CYS A 80 -6.43 3.46 2.07
N VAL A 81 -5.85 3.58 0.89
CA VAL A 81 -5.12 4.75 0.39
C VAL A 81 -5.77 5.24 -0.90
N MET A 82 -6.23 6.48 -0.89
CA MET A 82 -6.84 7.13 -2.05
C MET A 82 -5.74 7.77 -2.91
N LEU A 83 -5.43 7.16 -4.05
CA LEU A 83 -4.50 7.71 -5.06
C LEU A 83 -5.20 8.73 -5.96
N ALA A 84 -6.44 8.42 -6.36
CA ALA A 84 -7.35 9.28 -7.11
C ALA A 84 -8.80 8.92 -6.75
N GLU A 85 -9.78 9.69 -7.21
CA GLU A 85 -11.20 9.45 -6.94
C GLU A 85 -11.68 8.07 -7.47
N ASP A 86 -11.07 7.59 -8.54
CA ASP A 86 -11.33 6.29 -9.19
C ASP A 86 -10.25 5.24 -8.90
N HIS A 87 -9.31 5.56 -7.99
CA HIS A 87 -8.17 4.68 -7.74
C HIS A 87 -7.82 4.61 -6.24
N VAL A 88 -8.15 3.49 -5.64
CA VAL A 88 -7.96 3.21 -4.21
C VAL A 88 -7.21 1.90 -4.06
N ARG A 89 -6.12 1.93 -3.30
CA ARG A 89 -5.28 0.76 -3.00
C ARG A 89 -5.20 0.47 -1.52
N LYS A 90 -4.89 -0.76 -1.18
CA LYS A 90 -4.65 -1.22 0.19
C LYS A 90 -3.27 -1.90 0.26
N PRO A 91 -2.17 -1.12 0.40
CA PRO A 91 -0.84 -1.69 0.58
C PRO A 91 -0.80 -2.61 1.79
N ASP A 92 0.02 -3.65 1.75
CA ASP A 92 0.14 -4.60 2.86
C ASP A 92 0.55 -3.91 4.16
N VAL A 93 1.51 -2.96 4.11
CA VAL A 93 1.80 -2.06 5.24
C VAL A 93 1.92 -0.63 4.73
N THR A 94 1.38 0.30 5.50
CA THR A 94 1.47 1.74 5.23
C THR A 94 2.08 2.47 6.42
N VAL A 95 2.95 3.45 6.12
CA VAL A 95 3.37 4.47 7.08
C VAL A 95 2.88 5.81 6.58
N PHE A 96 2.19 6.56 7.41
CA PHE A 96 1.60 7.84 7.01
C PHE A 96 1.74 8.92 8.09
N ASP A 97 1.73 10.18 7.64
CA ASP A 97 1.77 11.36 8.49
C ASP A 97 0.37 11.62 9.08
N MET A 98 0.28 11.60 10.40
CA MET A 98 -0.96 11.81 11.16
C MET A 98 -1.37 13.26 11.28
N ALA A 99 -0.52 14.23 10.89
CA ALA A 99 -0.82 15.66 11.03
C ALA A 99 -2.12 16.02 10.29
N GLY A 100 -3.13 16.48 11.02
CA GLY A 100 -4.43 16.86 10.48
C GLY A 100 -5.31 15.69 10.02
N VAL A 101 -4.97 14.43 10.38
CA VAL A 101 -5.83 13.25 10.16
C VAL A 101 -6.79 13.14 11.33
N ASP A 102 -8.08 13.13 11.06
CA ASP A 102 -9.09 12.81 12.06
C ASP A 102 -9.25 11.29 12.16
N LEU A 103 -8.90 10.74 13.31
CA LEU A 103 -8.93 9.30 13.59
C LEU A 103 -10.33 8.67 13.46
N PHE A 104 -11.38 9.45 13.70
CA PHE A 104 -12.74 8.93 13.80
C PHE A 104 -13.53 9.06 12.49
N SER A 105 -13.16 9.99 11.63
CA SER A 105 -13.90 10.26 10.38
C SER A 105 -13.12 9.88 9.12
N THR A 106 -11.81 9.59 9.21
CA THR A 106 -11.00 9.23 8.03
C THR A 106 -11.22 7.78 7.65
N GLU A 107 -12.00 7.53 6.62
CA GLU A 107 -12.24 6.18 6.06
C GLU A 107 -11.06 5.71 5.19
N CYS A 108 -10.60 6.54 4.28
CA CYS A 108 -9.48 6.26 3.39
C CYS A 108 -8.40 7.35 3.53
N THR A 109 -7.15 6.93 3.66
CA THR A 109 -6.03 7.87 3.84
C THR A 109 -5.68 8.54 2.51
N PRO A 110 -5.66 9.88 2.42
CA PRO A 110 -5.19 10.56 1.21
C PRO A 110 -3.72 10.21 0.92
N VAL A 111 -3.37 9.95 -0.35
CA VAL A 111 -2.00 9.58 -0.74
C VAL A 111 -0.95 10.61 -0.32
N SER A 112 -1.30 11.89 -0.23
CA SER A 112 -0.40 12.96 0.24
C SER A 112 0.11 12.76 1.67
N LYS A 113 -0.56 11.93 2.47
CA LYS A 113 -0.16 11.54 3.82
C LYS A 113 0.76 10.33 3.84
N LEU A 114 0.76 9.51 2.79
CA LEU A 114 1.55 8.29 2.73
C LEU A 114 3.04 8.61 2.62
N LYS A 115 3.85 8.00 3.47
CA LYS A 115 5.30 8.14 3.51
C LYS A 115 6.03 6.89 3.05
N LEU A 116 5.41 5.74 3.26
CA LEU A 116 5.91 4.45 2.80
C LEU A 116 4.74 3.53 2.45
N ALA A 117 4.79 2.93 1.29
CA ALA A 117 3.98 1.76 0.92
C ALA A 117 4.86 0.51 0.92
N VAL A 118 4.40 -0.56 1.57
CA VAL A 118 5.06 -1.87 1.57
C VAL A 118 4.15 -2.89 0.92
N GLU A 119 4.68 -3.64 -0.03
CA GLU A 119 3.98 -4.75 -0.68
C GLU A 119 4.75 -6.06 -0.47
N VAL A 120 4.10 -7.05 0.11
CA VAL A 120 4.64 -8.40 0.29
C VAL A 120 4.25 -9.23 -0.92
N ALA A 121 5.15 -9.35 -1.88
CA ALA A 121 4.85 -9.93 -3.18
C ALA A 121 4.60 -11.44 -3.11
N SER A 122 3.41 -11.86 -3.48
CA SER A 122 3.05 -13.27 -3.69
C SER A 122 3.43 -13.74 -5.10
N LYS A 123 3.38 -15.06 -5.36
CA LYS A 123 3.63 -15.57 -6.72
C LYS A 123 2.63 -15.01 -7.74
N GLY A 124 1.40 -14.75 -7.33
CA GLY A 124 0.33 -14.24 -8.20
C GLY A 124 0.39 -12.75 -8.48
N SER A 125 0.93 -11.96 -7.53
CA SER A 125 0.99 -10.49 -7.62
C SER A 125 2.32 -9.94 -8.15
N ARG A 126 3.32 -10.80 -8.40
CA ARG A 126 4.70 -10.37 -8.76
C ARG A 126 4.77 -9.33 -9.90
N SER A 127 3.96 -9.48 -10.91
CA SER A 127 3.95 -8.53 -12.04
C SER A 127 3.42 -7.16 -11.62
N ASP A 128 2.33 -7.14 -10.87
CA ASP A 128 1.70 -5.92 -10.35
C ASP A 128 2.63 -5.22 -9.34
N ASP A 129 3.16 -5.96 -8.37
CA ASP A 129 4.03 -5.45 -7.31
C ASP A 129 5.42 -5.00 -7.81
N ARG A 130 5.89 -5.53 -8.97
CA ARG A 130 7.18 -5.16 -9.55
C ARG A 130 7.13 -4.00 -10.53
N ILE A 131 6.00 -3.79 -11.20
CA ILE A 131 5.91 -2.85 -12.31
C ILE A 131 4.79 -1.84 -12.07
N ARG A 132 3.55 -2.30 -11.89
CA ARG A 132 2.38 -1.41 -11.90
C ARG A 132 2.25 -0.61 -10.61
N LYS A 133 2.27 -1.25 -9.45
CA LYS A 133 2.13 -0.57 -8.15
C LYS A 133 3.25 0.44 -7.89
N PRO A 134 4.57 0.10 -8.10
CA PRO A 134 5.61 1.11 -7.93
C PRO A 134 5.42 2.31 -8.85
N ALA A 135 5.03 2.13 -10.11
CA ALA A 135 4.76 3.24 -11.01
C ALA A 135 3.62 4.13 -10.49
N LEU A 136 2.51 3.53 -10.04
CA LEU A 136 1.36 4.24 -9.48
C LEU A 136 1.71 5.04 -8.21
N TYR A 137 2.43 4.41 -7.27
CA TYR A 137 2.84 5.10 -6.05
C TYR A 137 3.86 6.23 -6.31
N ALA A 138 4.79 6.02 -7.24
CA ALA A 138 5.75 7.05 -7.63
C ALA A 138 5.04 8.24 -8.31
N GLU A 139 4.11 7.98 -9.23
CA GLU A 139 3.31 9.02 -9.90
C GLU A 139 2.45 9.81 -8.91
N ALA A 140 1.91 9.13 -7.89
CA ALA A 140 1.15 9.74 -6.81
C ALA A 140 2.03 10.46 -5.77
N GLY A 141 3.37 10.41 -5.91
CA GLY A 141 4.31 11.14 -5.07
C GLY A 141 4.63 10.49 -3.72
N VAL A 142 4.41 9.17 -3.58
CA VAL A 142 4.78 8.44 -2.35
C VAL A 142 6.29 8.38 -2.22
N PRO A 143 6.91 8.89 -1.12
CA PRO A 143 8.36 9.05 -1.05
C PRO A 143 9.13 7.73 -1.05
N CYS A 144 8.58 6.68 -0.41
CA CYS A 144 9.27 5.41 -0.22
C CYS A 144 8.36 4.23 -0.60
N TYR A 145 8.95 3.23 -1.21
CA TYR A 145 8.28 1.98 -1.55
C TYR A 145 9.18 0.80 -1.20
N TRP A 146 8.65 -0.19 -0.50
CA TRP A 146 9.33 -1.45 -0.25
C TRP A 146 8.56 -2.59 -0.91
N ARG A 147 9.30 -3.42 -1.66
CA ARG A 147 8.79 -4.70 -2.14
C ARG A 147 9.49 -5.82 -1.40
N VAL A 148 8.71 -6.62 -0.69
CA VAL A 148 9.17 -7.76 0.10
C VAL A 148 8.90 -9.03 -0.67
N GLU A 149 9.92 -9.83 -0.93
CA GLU A 149 9.81 -11.08 -1.67
C GLU A 149 10.33 -12.25 -0.83
N LEU A 150 9.67 -13.40 -0.96
CA LEU A 150 10.21 -14.66 -0.47
C LEU A 150 11.03 -15.30 -1.59
N GLU A 151 12.34 -15.46 -1.36
CA GLU A 151 13.26 -16.13 -2.27
C GLU A 151 13.08 -17.66 -2.24
N GLU A 152 13.73 -18.37 -3.18
CA GLU A 152 13.57 -19.83 -3.32
C GLU A 152 14.06 -20.60 -2.09
N ASP A 153 15.08 -20.10 -1.42
CA ASP A 153 15.66 -20.65 -0.19
C ASP A 153 14.87 -20.26 1.09
N ARG A 154 13.67 -19.68 0.92
CA ARG A 154 12.77 -19.22 1.97
C ARG A 154 13.31 -18.07 2.82
N ARG A 155 14.28 -17.31 2.32
CA ARG A 155 14.70 -16.05 2.93
C ARG A 155 13.90 -14.89 2.36
N LEU A 156 13.75 -13.85 3.16
CA LEU A 156 13.13 -12.60 2.71
C LEU A 156 14.17 -11.72 2.01
N ALA A 157 13.71 -11.05 0.95
CA ALA A 157 14.44 -9.96 0.31
C ALA A 157 13.55 -8.73 0.31
N VAL A 158 14.01 -7.65 0.91
CA VAL A 158 13.33 -6.34 0.84
C VAL A 158 14.05 -5.47 -0.17
N HIS A 159 13.37 -5.15 -1.25
CA HIS A 159 13.83 -4.21 -2.26
C HIS A 159 13.34 -2.82 -1.87
N GLU A 160 14.26 -1.92 -1.61
CA GLU A 160 13.99 -0.56 -1.18
C GLU A 160 14.09 0.42 -2.34
N PHE A 161 13.07 1.29 -2.47
CA PHE A 161 12.98 2.28 -3.53
C PHE A 161 12.65 3.66 -2.94
N TRP A 162 13.31 4.69 -3.48
CA TRP A 162 13.12 6.08 -3.12
C TRP A 162 12.64 6.90 -4.30
N LEU A 163 11.75 7.85 -4.05
CA LEU A 163 11.30 8.81 -5.05
C LEU A 163 12.15 10.08 -4.94
N PRO A 164 13.01 10.39 -5.93
CA PRO A 164 13.76 11.64 -5.91
C PRO A 164 12.82 12.85 -6.02
N VAL A 165 13.23 13.95 -5.41
CA VAL A 165 12.44 15.18 -5.43
C VAL A 165 12.21 15.67 -6.85
N GLY A 166 10.95 15.88 -7.22
CA GLY A 166 10.56 16.33 -8.55
C GLY A 166 10.43 15.23 -9.62
N GLU A 167 10.79 13.99 -9.28
CA GLU A 167 10.64 12.85 -10.17
C GLU A 167 9.29 12.13 -9.96
N ARG A 168 8.91 11.31 -10.94
CA ARG A 168 7.72 10.46 -10.92
C ARG A 168 8.05 8.98 -11.10
N SER A 169 9.30 8.63 -10.86
CA SER A 169 9.78 7.25 -10.96
C SER A 169 10.73 6.96 -9.82
N TYR A 170 10.57 5.79 -9.21
CA TYR A 170 11.47 5.34 -8.17
C TYR A 170 12.86 5.02 -8.72
N ILE A 171 13.85 5.27 -7.88
CA ILE A 171 15.19 4.67 -8.00
C ILE A 171 15.37 3.64 -6.90
N SER A 172 16.20 2.64 -7.13
CA SER A 172 16.65 1.75 -6.05
C SER A 172 17.45 2.54 -5.02
N ALA A 173 17.31 2.20 -3.73
CA ALA A 173 18.07 2.85 -2.66
C ALA A 173 19.57 2.80 -2.96
N PRO A 174 20.30 3.95 -2.94
CA PRO A 174 21.65 4.03 -3.48
C PRO A 174 22.70 3.17 -2.76
N LEU A 175 22.56 3.01 -1.43
CA LEU A 175 23.55 2.29 -0.62
C LEU A 175 23.20 0.80 -0.49
N HIS A 176 21.94 0.50 -0.20
CA HIS A 176 21.46 -0.86 0.06
C HIS A 176 20.14 -1.09 -0.67
N PRO A 177 20.17 -1.38 -1.99
CA PRO A 177 18.95 -1.56 -2.77
C PRO A 177 18.14 -2.82 -2.40
N VAL A 178 18.81 -3.81 -1.80
CA VAL A 178 18.21 -5.08 -1.37
C VAL A 178 18.76 -5.53 -0.04
N HIS A 179 17.86 -5.76 0.90
CA HIS A 179 18.18 -6.26 2.25
C HIS A 179 17.70 -7.72 2.39
N ARG A 180 18.51 -8.59 3.00
CA ARG A 180 18.19 -10.04 3.15
C ARG A 180 18.21 -10.56 4.59
N GLU A 181 19.19 -10.16 5.37
CA GLU A 181 19.30 -10.58 6.79
C GLU A 181 18.75 -9.49 7.70
N LYS A 182 19.17 -8.26 7.45
CA LYS A 182 18.80 -7.09 8.21
C LYS A 182 18.48 -5.96 7.26
N LEU A 183 17.33 -5.31 7.50
CA LEU A 183 16.96 -4.06 6.83
C LEU A 183 17.42 -2.92 7.72
N ILE A 184 18.23 -2.02 7.17
CA ILE A 184 18.68 -0.79 7.84
C ILE A 184 18.46 0.35 6.86
N THR A 185 17.64 1.32 7.24
CA THR A 185 17.35 2.50 6.42
C THR A 185 17.01 3.70 7.29
N ASP A 186 17.20 4.90 6.73
CA ASP A 186 16.83 6.16 7.37
C ASP A 186 15.46 6.70 6.87
N LEU A 187 14.84 6.04 5.90
CA LEU A 187 13.60 6.50 5.28
C LEU A 187 12.42 5.51 5.46
N PRO A 188 11.23 6.00 5.81
CA PRO A 188 10.84 7.39 6.06
C PRO A 188 11.32 7.92 7.41
N PHE A 189 11.89 7.09 8.24
CA PHE A 189 12.56 7.35 9.52
C PHE A 189 13.58 6.25 9.80
N PRO A 190 14.59 6.48 10.65
CA PRO A 190 15.58 5.45 10.98
C PRO A 190 14.92 4.20 11.55
N VAL A 191 15.18 3.05 10.94
CA VAL A 191 14.68 1.75 11.40
C VAL A 191 15.69 0.64 11.08
N GLU A 192 15.78 -0.31 12.00
CA GLU A 192 16.55 -1.55 11.87
C GLU A 192 15.63 -2.75 12.14
N ILE A 193 15.51 -3.66 11.17
CA ILE A 193 14.65 -4.84 11.25
C ILE A 193 15.46 -6.09 10.92
N ASP A 194 15.49 -7.04 11.85
CA ASP A 194 15.97 -8.39 11.59
C ASP A 194 14.94 -9.14 10.74
N LEU A 195 15.24 -9.36 9.46
CA LEU A 195 14.35 -10.02 8.52
C LEU A 195 14.27 -11.53 8.77
N THR A 196 15.32 -12.12 9.38
CA THR A 196 15.34 -13.56 9.69
C THR A 196 14.36 -13.88 10.81
N ALA A 197 14.21 -12.96 11.76
CA ALA A 197 13.29 -13.10 12.88
C ALA A 197 11.81 -13.01 12.47
N LEU A 198 11.49 -12.44 11.31
CA LEU A 198 10.10 -12.34 10.85
C LEU A 198 9.48 -13.69 10.50
N LEU A 199 10.29 -14.68 10.10
CA LEU A 199 9.86 -16.03 9.75
C LEU A 199 10.25 -17.07 10.81
N ALA A 200 10.90 -16.68 11.90
CA ALA A 200 11.20 -17.54 13.04
C ALA A 200 9.91 -17.74 13.87
N ILE A 201 9.28 -18.89 13.71
CA ILE A 201 8.04 -19.30 14.39
C ILE A 201 8.41 -20.28 15.49
#